data_487318e69fe79218166a78b9e2c22096
#
_entry.id   487318e69fe79218166a78b9e2c22096
#
_cell.length_a   1.000
_cell.length_b   1.000
_cell.length_c   1.000
_cell.angle_alpha   90.00
_cell.angle_beta   90.00
_cell.angle_gamma   90.00
#
_symmetry.space_group_name_H-M   'P 1'
#
loop_
_entity.id
_entity.type
_entity.pdbx_description
1 polymer ?
#
loop_
_entity_poly.entity_id
_entity_poly.type
_entity_poly.pdbx_seq_one_letter_code
_entity_poly.pdbx_strand_id
1 'polypeptide(L)'
;MILRPALLLPLLFTLLTGCVTTGDVNPMKTDKGRDEARDAYIALGIGYLQQGNTAGAKTPLKQAIDLDPSSADAHVALAVVFQAELETELADEEFRKALSARPDDSRILNNYGGFLFEQKRYPEAMERFKQASEDNLYQERARVFENMGLTALRMKQRDQAKLYFERALRLNVRQSTALLEMSILTYEDKNFVQSKGYYESYIVVSEHNSRSLLLGSRLAGIFEDRDKAASLGLQLKRLYPGSPEYQQYVLEQR
;
A
#
# COMPACT_ATOMS: atom_id res chain seq x y z
N MET A 1 -78.54 40.88 -24.56
CA MET A 1 -77.82 41.65 -23.55
C MET A 1 -77.58 40.71 -22.38
N ILE A 2 -76.46 40.01 -22.33
CA ILE A 2 -76.14 39.00 -21.33
C ILE A 2 -74.80 39.40 -20.72
N LEU A 3 -74.87 39.84 -19.43
CA LEU A 3 -73.69 40.13 -18.61
C LEU A 3 -72.98 38.83 -18.22
N ARG A 4 -71.69 38.76 -18.47
CA ARG A 4 -70.82 37.72 -17.92
C ARG A 4 -70.13 38.25 -16.66
N PRO A 5 -70.14 37.52 -15.54
CA PRO A 5 -69.41 37.88 -14.34
C PRO A 5 -67.93 37.47 -14.52
N ALA A 6 -67.02 38.41 -14.27
CA ALA A 6 -65.62 38.19 -14.19
C ALA A 6 -65.24 37.42 -12.91
N LEU A 7 -64.67 36.25 -13.04
CA LEU A 7 -64.14 35.43 -11.95
C LEU A 7 -62.79 35.97 -11.51
N LEU A 8 -62.75 36.69 -10.39
CA LEU A 8 -61.52 37.09 -9.70
C LEU A 8 -60.91 35.89 -8.99
N LEU A 9 -59.78 35.43 -9.51
CA LEU A 9 -58.96 34.37 -8.88
C LEU A 9 -58.05 35.04 -7.86
N PRO A 10 -58.11 34.72 -6.54
CA PRO A 10 -57.16 35.27 -5.59
C PRO A 10 -55.82 34.54 -5.76
N LEU A 11 -54.80 35.28 -6.12
CA LEU A 11 -53.40 34.82 -6.17
C LEU A 11 -52.91 34.62 -4.73
N LEU A 12 -52.91 33.37 -4.29
CA LEU A 12 -52.40 32.95 -2.99
C LEU A 12 -50.85 33.01 -3.02
N PHE A 13 -50.32 34.13 -2.58
CA PHE A 13 -48.87 34.31 -2.38
C PHE A 13 -48.52 33.54 -1.07
N THR A 14 -48.11 32.28 -1.18
CA THR A 14 -47.47 31.56 -0.08
C THR A 14 -46.07 32.15 0.14
N LEU A 15 -45.94 32.96 1.18
CA LEU A 15 -44.65 33.38 1.72
C LEU A 15 -43.94 32.14 2.27
N LEU A 16 -43.02 31.59 1.50
CA LEU A 16 -42.00 30.66 1.97
C LEU A 16 -41.04 31.45 2.88
N THR A 17 -41.40 31.57 4.16
CA THR A 17 -40.44 31.95 5.20
C THR A 17 -39.50 30.80 5.39
N GLY A 18 -38.45 30.71 4.55
CA GLY A 18 -37.29 29.89 4.84
C GLY A 18 -36.69 30.42 6.12
N CYS A 19 -36.66 29.62 7.18
CA CYS A 19 -35.84 29.90 8.35
C CYS A 19 -34.40 29.89 7.89
N VAL A 20 -33.87 31.06 7.53
CA VAL A 20 -32.43 31.30 7.50
C VAL A 20 -32.00 31.33 8.97
N THR A 21 -31.61 30.21 9.49
CA THR A 21 -30.83 30.15 10.73
C THR A 21 -29.51 30.84 10.45
N THR A 22 -29.47 32.17 10.55
CA THR A 22 -28.23 32.94 10.66
C THR A 22 -27.62 32.68 12.05
N GLY A 23 -27.22 31.44 12.29
CA GLY A 23 -26.26 31.12 13.31
C GLY A 23 -24.90 31.29 12.66
N ASP A 24 -24.31 32.44 12.82
CA ASP A 24 -22.93 32.76 12.44
C ASP A 24 -21.96 31.99 13.38
N VAL A 25 -22.13 30.68 13.45
CA VAL A 25 -21.15 29.81 14.09
C VAL A 25 -20.12 29.53 13.00
N ASN A 26 -19.06 30.35 13.01
CA ASN A 26 -17.89 30.03 12.20
C ASN A 26 -17.46 28.60 12.57
N PRO A 27 -17.57 27.62 11.65
CA PRO A 27 -17.28 26.20 11.95
C PRO A 27 -15.88 26.02 12.58
N MET A 28 -14.92 26.85 12.18
CA MET A 28 -13.54 26.84 12.71
C MET A 28 -13.43 27.26 14.18
N LYS A 29 -14.49 27.80 14.78
CA LYS A 29 -14.52 28.13 16.20
C LYS A 29 -15.02 26.98 17.08
N THR A 30 -15.48 25.88 16.49
CA THR A 30 -15.93 24.69 17.21
C THR A 30 -14.89 23.57 17.04
N ASP A 31 -14.75 22.71 18.06
CA ASP A 31 -13.86 21.55 17.99
C ASP A 31 -14.27 20.64 16.82
N LYS A 32 -15.57 20.35 16.68
CA LYS A 32 -16.09 19.57 15.57
C LYS A 32 -15.74 20.16 14.21
N GLY A 33 -15.91 21.47 14.02
CA GLY A 33 -15.60 22.11 12.75
C GLY A 33 -14.10 22.12 12.43
N ARG A 34 -13.24 22.23 13.47
CA ARG A 34 -11.79 22.07 13.29
C ARG A 34 -11.41 20.65 12.91
N ASP A 35 -12.02 19.63 13.52
CA ASP A 35 -11.80 18.23 13.18
C ASP A 35 -12.24 17.91 11.75
N GLU A 36 -13.42 18.37 11.34
CA GLU A 36 -13.90 18.21 9.96
C GLU A 36 -12.98 18.91 8.94
N ALA A 37 -12.48 20.09 9.25
CA ALA A 37 -11.55 20.81 8.39
C ALA A 37 -10.18 20.11 8.31
N ARG A 38 -9.64 19.64 9.47
CA ARG A 38 -8.42 18.82 9.50
C ARG A 38 -8.54 17.60 8.61
N ASP A 39 -9.62 16.84 8.76
CA ASP A 39 -9.85 15.61 7.99
C ASP A 39 -10.01 15.90 6.49
N ALA A 40 -10.68 17.01 6.14
CA ALA A 40 -10.78 17.46 4.75
C ALA A 40 -9.41 17.84 4.16
N TYR A 41 -8.55 18.53 4.93
CA TYR A 41 -7.19 18.84 4.48
C TYR A 41 -6.32 17.58 4.33
N ILE A 42 -6.44 16.60 5.23
CA ILE A 42 -5.74 15.31 5.10
C ILE A 42 -6.20 14.60 3.82
N ALA A 43 -7.51 14.50 3.60
CA ALA A 43 -8.07 13.88 2.40
C ALA A 43 -7.59 14.57 1.11
N LEU A 44 -7.53 15.91 1.09
CA LEU A 44 -7.00 16.68 -0.04
C LEU A 44 -5.53 16.39 -0.28
N GLY A 45 -4.71 16.36 0.78
CA GLY A 45 -3.29 16.05 0.69
C GLY A 45 -3.03 14.64 0.16
N ILE A 46 -3.79 13.64 0.66
CA ILE A 46 -3.73 12.25 0.16
C ILE A 46 -4.17 12.19 -1.30
N GLY A 47 -5.20 12.94 -1.70
CA GLY A 47 -5.63 13.02 -3.10
C GLY A 47 -4.53 13.53 -4.03
N TYR A 48 -3.79 14.54 -3.62
CA TYR A 48 -2.61 15.01 -4.39
C TYR A 48 -1.49 13.95 -4.44
N LEU A 49 -1.22 13.25 -3.34
CA LEU A 49 -0.25 12.15 -3.32
C LEU A 49 -0.61 11.04 -4.30
N GLN A 50 -1.88 10.64 -4.37
CA GLN A 50 -2.36 9.63 -5.32
C GLN A 50 -2.17 10.04 -6.78
N GLN A 51 -2.14 11.35 -7.06
CA GLN A 51 -1.85 11.92 -8.37
C GLN A 51 -0.33 12.12 -8.63
N GLY A 52 0.52 11.74 -7.67
CA GLY A 52 1.97 11.99 -7.74
C GLY A 52 2.36 13.46 -7.52
N ASN A 53 1.43 14.32 -7.10
CA ASN A 53 1.67 15.74 -6.87
C ASN A 53 2.08 15.99 -5.41
N THR A 54 3.35 15.70 -5.08
CA THR A 54 3.90 15.88 -3.74
C THR A 54 3.90 17.36 -3.32
N ALA A 55 4.21 18.27 -4.23
CA ALA A 55 4.22 19.70 -3.95
C ALA A 55 2.82 20.21 -3.57
N GLY A 56 1.78 19.77 -4.28
CA GLY A 56 0.38 20.11 -3.98
C GLY A 56 -0.10 19.54 -2.64
N ALA A 57 0.43 18.39 -2.22
CA ALA A 57 0.05 17.73 -0.97
C ALA A 57 0.54 18.48 0.29
N LYS A 58 1.68 19.16 0.24
CA LYS A 58 2.31 19.79 1.41
C LYS A 58 1.44 20.85 2.09
N THR A 59 0.84 21.73 1.31
CA THR A 59 0.07 22.86 1.86
C THR A 59 -1.13 22.37 2.68
N PRO A 60 -2.05 21.52 2.13
CA PRO A 60 -3.17 21.04 2.91
C PRO A 60 -2.72 20.19 4.11
N LEU A 61 -1.69 19.36 4.00
CA LEU A 61 -1.20 18.57 5.13
C LEU A 61 -0.63 19.43 6.25
N LYS A 62 0.07 20.52 5.93
CA LYS A 62 0.51 21.50 6.94
C LYS A 62 -0.69 22.19 7.60
N GLN A 63 -1.71 22.58 6.84
CA GLN A 63 -2.94 23.14 7.40
C GLN A 63 -3.66 22.17 8.33
N ALA A 64 -3.64 20.87 8.03
CA ALA A 64 -4.16 19.84 8.93
C ALA A 64 -3.38 19.78 10.25
N ILE A 65 -2.04 19.85 10.19
CA ILE A 65 -1.16 19.87 11.38
C ILE A 65 -1.33 21.18 12.17
N ASP A 66 -1.53 22.32 11.51
CA ASP A 66 -1.80 23.60 12.19
C ASP A 66 -3.12 23.55 12.98
N LEU A 67 -4.11 22.79 12.51
CA LEU A 67 -5.38 22.57 13.21
C LEU A 67 -5.25 21.57 14.37
N ASP A 68 -4.46 20.53 14.19
CA ASP A 68 -4.18 19.49 15.18
C ASP A 68 -2.72 19.02 15.07
N PRO A 69 -1.81 19.60 15.86
CA PRO A 69 -0.40 19.22 15.86
C PRO A 69 -0.12 17.77 16.30
N SER A 70 -1.12 17.07 16.83
CA SER A 70 -1.04 15.66 17.22
C SER A 70 -1.68 14.72 16.21
N SER A 71 -2.15 15.23 15.06
CA SER A 71 -2.82 14.42 14.04
C SER A 71 -1.88 13.38 13.42
N ALA A 72 -1.96 12.15 13.91
CA ALA A 72 -1.13 11.05 13.42
C ALA A 72 -1.33 10.82 11.91
N ASP A 73 -2.56 10.97 11.39
CA ASP A 73 -2.85 10.78 9.97
C ASP A 73 -2.22 11.87 9.09
N ALA A 74 -2.21 13.13 9.56
CA ALA A 74 -1.55 14.23 8.85
C ALA A 74 -0.03 14.01 8.81
N HIS A 75 0.58 13.59 9.94
CA HIS A 75 2.00 13.28 10.00
C HIS A 75 2.38 12.10 9.10
N VAL A 76 1.60 11.00 9.10
CA VAL A 76 1.85 9.88 8.16
C VAL A 76 1.77 10.35 6.71
N ALA A 77 0.75 11.12 6.34
CA ALA A 77 0.62 11.60 4.97
C ALA A 77 1.79 12.51 4.57
N LEU A 78 2.24 13.39 5.47
CA LEU A 78 3.41 14.25 5.23
C LEU A 78 4.71 13.46 5.17
N ALA A 79 4.87 12.40 5.99
CA ALA A 79 5.99 11.47 5.92
C ALA A 79 6.08 10.79 4.54
N VAL A 80 4.94 10.36 3.98
CA VAL A 80 4.88 9.78 2.63
C VAL A 80 5.24 10.80 1.55
N VAL A 81 4.85 12.08 1.72
CA VAL A 81 5.30 13.16 0.81
C VAL A 81 6.83 13.26 0.82
N PHE A 82 7.43 13.37 2.01
CA PHE A 82 8.88 13.50 2.13
C PHE A 82 9.62 12.24 1.64
N GLN A 83 9.07 11.05 1.89
CA GLN A 83 9.61 9.80 1.33
C GLN A 83 9.63 9.83 -0.22
N ALA A 84 8.54 10.29 -0.85
CA ALA A 84 8.47 10.41 -2.31
C ALA A 84 9.44 11.46 -2.88
N GLU A 85 9.79 12.47 -2.09
CA GLU A 85 10.78 13.50 -2.43
C GLU A 85 12.21 13.13 -2.03
N LEU A 86 12.42 11.93 -1.48
CA LEU A 86 13.71 11.44 -0.97
C LEU A 86 14.29 12.27 0.18
N GLU A 87 13.44 13.03 0.87
CA GLU A 87 13.77 13.79 2.08
C GLU A 87 13.70 12.88 3.32
N THR A 88 14.70 12.00 3.42
CA THR A 88 14.70 10.85 4.35
C THR A 88 14.58 11.27 5.82
N GLU A 89 15.29 12.30 6.24
CA GLU A 89 15.30 12.78 7.63
C GLU A 89 13.94 13.36 8.01
N LEU A 90 13.32 14.12 7.10
CA LEU A 90 11.99 14.70 7.34
C LEU A 90 10.92 13.61 7.38
N ALA A 91 11.01 12.61 6.51
CA ALA A 91 10.10 11.47 6.53
C ALA A 91 10.19 10.68 7.86
N ASP A 92 11.40 10.40 8.35
CA ASP A 92 11.64 9.71 9.61
C ASP A 92 11.07 10.50 10.80
N GLU A 93 11.25 11.82 10.82
CA GLU A 93 10.72 12.71 11.86
C GLU A 93 9.19 12.67 11.90
N GLU A 94 8.54 12.78 10.73
CA GLU A 94 7.08 12.78 10.65
C GLU A 94 6.48 11.41 11.03
N PHE A 95 7.12 10.29 10.64
CA PHE A 95 6.70 8.97 11.11
C PHE A 95 6.82 8.83 12.64
N ARG A 96 7.88 9.37 13.26
CA ARG A 96 8.03 9.35 14.71
C ARG A 96 6.96 10.18 15.41
N LYS A 97 6.61 11.37 14.89
CA LYS A 97 5.50 12.18 15.40
C LYS A 97 4.18 11.42 15.34
N ALA A 98 3.91 10.76 14.21
CA ALA A 98 2.72 9.92 14.06
C ALA A 98 2.64 8.80 15.10
N LEU A 99 3.75 8.07 15.33
CA LEU A 99 3.82 7.03 16.36
C LEU A 99 3.76 7.57 17.78
N SER A 100 4.28 8.78 18.04
CA SER A 100 4.15 9.42 19.34
C SER A 100 2.69 9.71 19.68
N ALA A 101 1.88 10.08 18.67
CA ALA A 101 0.45 10.32 18.84
C ALA A 101 -0.37 9.02 18.95
N ARG A 102 -0.01 7.98 18.20
CA ARG A 102 -0.69 6.65 18.17
C ARG A 102 0.35 5.51 18.13
N PRO A 103 0.92 5.12 19.29
CA PRO A 103 2.04 4.16 19.36
C PRO A 103 1.73 2.76 18.80
N ASP A 104 0.49 2.31 18.97
CA ASP A 104 0.07 0.93 18.64
C ASP A 104 -0.78 0.86 17.35
N ASP A 105 -0.82 1.95 16.56
CA ASP A 105 -1.54 1.93 15.28
C ASP A 105 -0.78 1.07 14.26
N SER A 106 -1.32 -0.12 14.00
CA SER A 106 -0.70 -1.13 13.11
C SER A 106 -0.46 -0.62 11.70
N ARG A 107 -1.30 0.30 11.20
CA ARG A 107 -1.14 0.93 9.90
C ARG A 107 0.08 1.86 9.88
N ILE A 108 0.25 2.66 10.93
CA ILE A 108 1.42 3.56 11.08
C ILE A 108 2.69 2.74 11.21
N LEU A 109 2.67 1.73 12.08
CA LEU A 109 3.79 0.82 12.31
C LEU A 109 4.21 0.12 11.00
N ASN A 110 3.24 -0.39 10.22
CA ASN A 110 3.52 -1.02 8.94
C ASN A 110 4.10 -0.04 7.90
N ASN A 111 3.56 1.18 7.81
CA ASN A 111 4.06 2.19 6.88
C ASN A 111 5.48 2.64 7.26
N TYR A 112 5.72 2.90 8.54
CA TYR A 112 7.05 3.27 9.01
C TYR A 112 8.06 2.12 8.83
N GLY A 113 7.63 0.88 9.10
CA GLY A 113 8.43 -0.32 8.80
C GLY A 113 8.82 -0.40 7.32
N GLY A 114 7.89 -0.10 6.40
CA GLY A 114 8.14 -0.03 4.96
C GLY A 114 9.18 1.03 4.60
N PHE A 115 9.04 2.23 5.12
CA PHE A 115 10.01 3.30 4.97
C PHE A 115 11.41 2.88 5.47
N LEU A 116 11.51 2.32 6.68
CA LEU A 116 12.78 1.85 7.25
C LEU A 116 13.42 0.74 6.40
N PHE A 117 12.60 -0.16 5.84
CA PHE A 117 13.07 -1.18 4.91
C PHE A 117 13.71 -0.59 3.66
N GLU A 118 13.09 0.41 3.04
CA GLU A 118 13.63 1.12 1.87
C GLU A 118 14.94 1.83 2.21
N GLN A 119 15.05 2.39 3.42
CA GLN A 119 16.29 2.98 3.94
C GLN A 119 17.35 1.94 4.36
N LYS A 120 17.08 0.63 4.13
CA LYS A 120 17.97 -0.49 4.51
C LYS A 120 18.21 -0.61 6.03
N ARG A 121 17.39 0.04 6.84
CA ARG A 121 17.39 -0.06 8.29
C ARG A 121 16.60 -1.30 8.73
N TYR A 122 17.02 -2.47 8.24
CA TYR A 122 16.27 -3.72 8.36
C TYR A 122 15.95 -4.16 9.80
N PRO A 123 16.86 -4.03 10.80
CA PRO A 123 16.51 -4.38 12.18
C PRO A 123 15.37 -3.53 12.73
N GLU A 124 15.37 -2.23 12.46
CA GLU A 124 14.33 -1.31 12.91
C GLU A 124 13.00 -1.56 12.15
N ALA A 125 13.08 -1.81 10.83
CA ALA A 125 11.92 -2.21 10.05
C ALA A 125 11.25 -3.48 10.63
N MET A 126 12.07 -4.51 10.95
CA MET A 126 11.58 -5.75 11.54
C MET A 126 10.88 -5.50 12.88
N GLU A 127 11.38 -4.60 13.70
CA GLU A 127 10.75 -4.24 14.97
C GLU A 127 9.37 -3.63 14.77
N ARG A 128 9.24 -2.65 13.85
CA ARG A 128 7.94 -2.02 13.54
C ARG A 128 6.96 -3.02 12.97
N PHE A 129 7.39 -3.87 12.04
CA PHE A 129 6.53 -4.93 11.49
C PHE A 129 6.10 -5.95 12.55
N LYS A 130 6.97 -6.33 13.50
CA LYS A 130 6.59 -7.21 14.61
C LYS A 130 5.47 -6.58 15.44
N GLN A 131 5.64 -5.32 15.86
CA GLN A 131 4.61 -4.58 16.59
C GLN A 131 3.28 -4.56 15.79
N ALA A 132 3.32 -4.20 14.50
CA ALA A 132 2.13 -4.22 13.65
C ALA A 132 1.48 -5.60 13.54
N SER A 133 2.27 -6.68 13.61
CA SER A 133 1.77 -8.06 13.49
C SER A 133 1.01 -8.57 14.72
N GLU A 134 1.11 -7.88 15.85
CA GLU A 134 0.45 -8.24 17.10
C GLU A 134 -1.05 -7.95 17.08
N ASP A 135 -1.48 -6.95 16.31
CA ASP A 135 -2.89 -6.65 16.10
C ASP A 135 -3.57 -7.71 15.23
N ASN A 136 -4.33 -8.59 15.87
CA ASN A 136 -5.06 -9.67 15.20
C ASN A 136 -6.23 -9.19 14.34
N LEU A 137 -6.69 -7.95 14.52
CA LEU A 137 -7.80 -7.36 13.78
C LEU A 137 -7.32 -6.49 12.60
N TYR A 138 -6.02 -6.28 12.46
CA TYR A 138 -5.48 -5.50 11.36
C TYR A 138 -5.69 -6.22 10.03
N GLN A 139 -6.46 -5.61 9.13
CA GLN A 139 -6.86 -6.23 7.86
C GLN A 139 -5.67 -6.54 6.95
N GLU A 140 -4.62 -5.70 6.98
CA GLU A 140 -3.41 -5.88 6.17
C GLU A 140 -2.34 -6.76 6.86
N ARG A 141 -2.71 -7.53 7.88
CA ARG A 141 -1.77 -8.35 8.65
C ARG A 141 -1.01 -9.37 7.78
N ALA A 142 -1.63 -9.87 6.72
CA ALA A 142 -0.96 -10.74 5.76
C ALA A 142 0.23 -10.02 5.09
N ARG A 143 0.05 -8.74 4.72
CA ARG A 143 1.11 -7.89 4.16
C ARG A 143 2.22 -7.63 5.17
N VAL A 144 1.87 -7.44 6.44
CA VAL A 144 2.89 -7.28 7.50
C VAL A 144 3.81 -8.49 7.56
N PHE A 145 3.25 -9.72 7.54
CA PHE A 145 4.08 -10.94 7.51
C PHE A 145 4.88 -11.08 6.21
N GLU A 146 4.34 -10.65 5.07
CA GLU A 146 5.09 -10.59 3.82
C GLU A 146 6.29 -9.65 3.94
N ASN A 147 6.10 -8.44 4.47
CA ASN A 147 7.16 -7.47 4.73
C ASN A 147 8.21 -8.00 5.72
N MET A 148 7.79 -8.71 6.77
CA MET A 148 8.70 -9.40 7.69
C MET A 148 9.52 -10.46 6.97
N GLY A 149 8.92 -11.23 6.06
CA GLY A 149 9.60 -12.21 5.23
C GLY A 149 10.67 -11.59 4.35
N LEU A 150 10.33 -10.51 3.64
CA LEU A 150 11.27 -9.76 2.82
C LEU A 150 12.42 -9.17 3.66
N THR A 151 12.08 -8.62 4.84
CA THR A 151 13.08 -8.05 5.75
C THR A 151 14.04 -9.13 6.25
N ALA A 152 13.51 -10.31 6.62
CA ALA A 152 14.33 -11.46 7.04
C ALA A 152 15.28 -11.93 5.93
N LEU A 153 14.84 -11.94 4.65
CA LEU A 153 15.71 -12.22 3.52
C LEU A 153 16.86 -11.20 3.41
N ARG A 154 16.58 -9.91 3.57
CA ARG A 154 17.61 -8.86 3.58
C ARG A 154 18.60 -9.02 4.73
N MET A 155 18.14 -9.55 5.86
CA MET A 155 18.97 -9.90 7.02
C MET A 155 19.65 -11.27 6.91
N LYS A 156 19.51 -11.97 5.77
CA LYS A 156 20.03 -13.33 5.53
C LYS A 156 19.47 -14.39 6.49
N GLN A 157 18.30 -14.17 7.03
CA GLN A 157 17.58 -15.05 7.96
C GLN A 157 16.56 -15.91 7.18
N ARG A 158 17.08 -16.80 6.32
CA ARG A 158 16.31 -17.55 5.34
C ARG A 158 15.15 -18.37 5.96
N ASP A 159 15.41 -19.08 7.06
CA ASP A 159 14.40 -19.91 7.69
C ASP A 159 13.28 -19.08 8.33
N GLN A 160 13.64 -17.94 8.92
CA GLN A 160 12.66 -16.99 9.44
C GLN A 160 11.81 -16.40 8.30
N ALA A 161 12.41 -16.10 7.16
CA ALA A 161 11.68 -15.59 6.00
C ALA A 161 10.60 -16.58 5.55
N LYS A 162 10.92 -17.88 5.45
CA LYS A 162 9.94 -18.93 5.11
C LYS A 162 8.76 -18.93 6.09
N LEU A 163 9.04 -18.93 7.40
CA LEU A 163 8.00 -18.90 8.42
C LEU A 163 7.07 -17.68 8.29
N TYR A 164 7.61 -16.51 7.98
CA TYR A 164 6.81 -15.30 7.79
C TYR A 164 5.98 -15.37 6.51
N PHE A 165 6.54 -15.82 5.39
CA PHE A 165 5.77 -16.00 4.16
C PHE A 165 4.69 -17.06 4.31
N GLU A 166 4.94 -18.16 5.01
CA GLU A 166 3.90 -19.15 5.34
C GLU A 166 2.77 -18.54 6.18
N ARG A 167 3.10 -17.65 7.14
CA ARG A 167 2.08 -16.94 7.91
C ARG A 167 1.29 -15.98 7.03
N ALA A 168 1.94 -15.25 6.14
CA ALA A 168 1.28 -14.39 5.17
C ALA A 168 0.29 -15.17 4.31
N LEU A 169 0.72 -16.32 3.76
CA LEU A 169 -0.11 -17.17 2.91
C LEU A 169 -1.25 -17.87 3.65
N ARG A 170 -1.09 -18.17 4.95
CA ARG A 170 -2.22 -18.66 5.78
C ARG A 170 -3.30 -17.61 5.99
N LEU A 171 -2.94 -16.33 6.07
CA LEU A 171 -3.90 -15.22 6.23
C LEU A 171 -4.51 -14.81 4.89
N ASN A 172 -3.72 -14.81 3.82
CA ASN A 172 -4.17 -14.49 2.48
C ASN A 172 -3.37 -15.28 1.44
N VAL A 173 -3.99 -16.33 0.89
CA VAL A 173 -3.39 -17.22 -0.12
C VAL A 173 -3.01 -16.53 -1.43
N ARG A 174 -3.46 -15.28 -1.64
CA ARG A 174 -3.22 -14.49 -2.85
C ARG A 174 -2.08 -13.48 -2.72
N GLN A 175 -1.26 -13.55 -1.66
CA GLN A 175 -0.07 -12.71 -1.50
C GLN A 175 0.99 -13.09 -2.53
N SER A 176 1.01 -12.35 -3.64
CA SER A 176 1.85 -12.68 -4.81
C SER A 176 3.34 -12.69 -4.49
N THR A 177 3.82 -11.72 -3.70
CA THR A 177 5.23 -11.67 -3.30
C THR A 177 5.60 -12.89 -2.46
N ALA A 178 4.78 -13.25 -1.47
CA ALA A 178 5.04 -14.41 -0.64
C ALA A 178 5.03 -15.71 -1.45
N LEU A 179 4.12 -15.85 -2.43
CA LEU A 179 4.08 -17.01 -3.34
C LEU A 179 5.36 -17.12 -4.17
N LEU A 180 5.82 -16.02 -4.77
CA LEU A 180 7.04 -16.02 -5.58
C LEU A 180 8.28 -16.30 -4.72
N GLU A 181 8.42 -15.66 -3.56
CA GLU A 181 9.56 -15.89 -2.67
C GLU A 181 9.58 -17.32 -2.13
N MET A 182 8.43 -17.89 -1.73
CA MET A 182 8.35 -19.29 -1.32
C MET A 182 8.69 -20.24 -2.46
N SER A 183 8.25 -19.94 -3.69
CA SER A 183 8.64 -20.74 -4.86
C SER A 183 10.14 -20.72 -5.09
N ILE A 184 10.79 -19.54 -5.00
CA ILE A 184 12.25 -19.41 -5.15
C ILE A 184 12.97 -20.16 -4.02
N LEU A 185 12.57 -19.93 -2.77
CA LEU A 185 13.20 -20.54 -1.61
C LEU A 185 13.12 -22.07 -1.64
N THR A 186 11.97 -22.63 -2.01
CA THR A 186 11.80 -24.08 -2.14
C THR A 186 12.53 -24.67 -3.35
N TYR A 187 12.65 -23.89 -4.45
CA TYR A 187 13.50 -24.26 -5.58
C TYR A 187 14.97 -24.39 -5.19
N GLU A 188 15.49 -23.42 -4.47
CA GLU A 188 16.88 -23.42 -3.97
C GLU A 188 17.13 -24.56 -2.99
N ASP A 189 16.12 -24.99 -2.23
CA ASP A 189 16.17 -26.18 -1.37
C ASP A 189 16.04 -27.50 -2.16
N LYS A 190 15.94 -27.44 -3.49
CA LYS A 190 15.70 -28.58 -4.38
C LYS A 190 14.35 -29.28 -4.13
N ASN A 191 13.42 -28.65 -3.45
CA ASN A 191 12.04 -29.13 -3.30
C ASN A 191 11.19 -28.64 -4.49
N PHE A 192 11.45 -29.20 -5.66
CA PHE A 192 10.89 -28.72 -6.93
C PHE A 192 9.37 -28.90 -7.03
N VAL A 193 8.81 -29.94 -6.37
CA VAL A 193 7.36 -30.16 -6.38
C VAL A 193 6.65 -29.04 -5.63
N GLN A 194 7.13 -28.68 -4.44
CA GLN A 194 6.56 -27.60 -3.66
C GLN A 194 6.78 -26.24 -4.35
N SER A 195 7.97 -26.01 -4.90
CA SER A 195 8.29 -24.83 -5.68
C SER A 195 7.32 -24.62 -6.85
N LYS A 196 7.03 -25.68 -7.61
CA LYS A 196 6.06 -25.65 -8.70
C LYS A 196 4.66 -25.28 -8.21
N GLY A 197 4.21 -25.84 -7.08
CA GLY A 197 2.91 -25.51 -6.49
C GLY A 197 2.76 -24.04 -6.13
N TYR A 198 3.79 -23.43 -5.50
CA TYR A 198 3.81 -22.00 -5.22
C TYR A 198 3.87 -21.15 -6.50
N TYR A 199 4.66 -21.59 -7.49
CA TYR A 199 4.76 -20.90 -8.77
C TYR A 199 3.43 -20.91 -9.51
N GLU A 200 2.73 -22.04 -9.58
CA GLU A 200 1.43 -22.16 -10.20
C GLU A 200 0.38 -21.27 -9.50
N SER A 201 0.43 -21.19 -8.17
CA SER A 201 -0.42 -20.27 -7.40
C SER A 201 -0.08 -18.80 -7.69
N TYR A 202 1.21 -18.46 -7.85
CA TYR A 202 1.66 -17.12 -8.20
C TYR A 202 1.11 -16.64 -9.54
N ILE A 203 1.22 -17.46 -10.61
CA ILE A 203 0.79 -17.06 -11.95
C ILE A 203 -0.72 -16.90 -12.12
N VAL A 204 -1.51 -17.41 -11.16
CA VAL A 204 -2.97 -17.16 -11.10
C VAL A 204 -3.30 -15.78 -10.55
N VAL A 205 -2.44 -15.22 -9.70
CA VAL A 205 -2.74 -13.97 -8.95
C VAL A 205 -1.91 -12.78 -9.40
N SER A 206 -0.87 -13.00 -10.20
CA SER A 206 0.04 -11.95 -10.64
C SER A 206 0.57 -12.21 -12.05
N GLU A 207 0.90 -11.16 -12.76
CA GLU A 207 1.62 -11.24 -14.02
C GLU A 207 3.09 -11.65 -13.82
N HIS A 208 3.69 -12.16 -14.88
CA HIS A 208 5.10 -12.51 -14.88
C HIS A 208 6.01 -11.28 -14.76
N ASN A 209 7.03 -11.43 -13.94
CA ASN A 209 8.21 -10.56 -13.94
C ASN A 209 9.46 -11.37 -14.35
N SER A 210 10.62 -10.72 -14.44
CA SER A 210 11.87 -11.40 -14.86
C SER A 210 12.23 -12.60 -13.97
N ARG A 211 12.05 -12.47 -12.64
CA ARG A 211 12.34 -13.54 -11.66
C ARG A 211 11.41 -14.74 -11.85
N SER A 212 10.11 -14.48 -12.02
CA SER A 212 9.12 -15.55 -12.21
C SER A 212 9.27 -16.25 -13.57
N LEU A 213 9.66 -15.53 -14.62
CA LEU A 213 9.92 -16.13 -15.94
C LEU A 213 11.15 -17.06 -15.89
N LEU A 214 12.23 -16.63 -15.26
CA LEU A 214 13.42 -17.46 -15.09
C LEU A 214 13.11 -18.71 -14.27
N LEU A 215 12.45 -18.54 -13.11
CA LEU A 215 12.06 -19.65 -12.25
C LEU A 215 11.13 -20.64 -12.97
N GLY A 216 10.12 -20.12 -13.67
CA GLY A 216 9.18 -20.94 -14.44
C GLY A 216 9.87 -21.74 -15.55
N SER A 217 10.82 -21.14 -16.29
CA SER A 217 11.61 -21.84 -17.31
C SER A 217 12.44 -22.97 -16.71
N ARG A 218 13.08 -22.74 -15.56
CA ARG A 218 13.85 -23.76 -14.83
C ARG A 218 12.97 -24.91 -14.34
N LEU A 219 11.84 -24.58 -13.72
CA LEU A 219 10.88 -25.59 -13.25
C LEU A 219 10.35 -26.42 -14.42
N ALA A 220 9.97 -25.78 -15.54
CA ALA A 220 9.52 -26.48 -16.74
C ALA A 220 10.61 -27.45 -17.26
N GLY A 221 11.88 -27.03 -17.26
CA GLY A 221 13.00 -27.91 -17.62
C GLY A 221 13.16 -29.12 -16.69
N ILE A 222 13.01 -28.93 -15.37
CA ILE A 222 13.09 -30.02 -14.38
C ILE A 222 11.95 -31.03 -14.55
N PHE A 223 10.75 -30.55 -14.93
CA PHE A 223 9.58 -31.40 -15.17
C PHE A 223 9.45 -31.84 -16.65
N GLU A 224 10.53 -31.71 -17.43
CA GLU A 224 10.64 -32.16 -18.83
C GLU A 224 9.66 -31.50 -19.83
N ASP A 225 9.05 -30.36 -19.44
CA ASP A 225 8.19 -29.55 -20.31
C ASP A 225 9.05 -28.56 -21.12
N ARG A 226 9.70 -29.08 -22.16
CA ARG A 226 10.65 -28.32 -22.99
C ARG A 226 10.01 -27.14 -23.70
N ASP A 227 8.78 -27.31 -24.18
CA ASP A 227 8.06 -26.25 -24.90
C ASP A 227 7.74 -25.07 -23.98
N LYS A 228 7.26 -25.35 -22.77
CA LYS A 228 7.01 -24.34 -21.76
C LYS A 228 8.31 -23.66 -21.31
N ALA A 229 9.39 -24.42 -21.11
CA ALA A 229 10.70 -23.87 -20.76
C ALA A 229 11.19 -22.89 -21.82
N ALA A 230 11.15 -23.28 -23.10
CA ALA A 230 11.55 -22.43 -24.22
C ALA A 230 10.65 -21.20 -24.37
N SER A 231 9.33 -21.36 -24.22
CA SER A 231 8.37 -20.26 -24.29
C SER A 231 8.62 -19.20 -23.20
N LEU A 232 8.84 -19.62 -21.95
CA LEU A 232 9.14 -18.72 -20.84
C LEU A 232 10.50 -18.03 -21.00
N GLY A 233 11.52 -18.74 -21.49
CA GLY A 233 12.81 -18.17 -21.84
C GLY A 233 12.71 -17.11 -22.95
N LEU A 234 11.88 -17.36 -23.97
CA LEU A 234 11.63 -16.39 -25.05
C LEU A 234 10.89 -15.14 -24.52
N GLN A 235 9.92 -15.31 -23.62
CA GLN A 235 9.25 -14.19 -22.96
C GLN A 235 10.23 -13.37 -22.12
N LEU A 236 11.11 -14.04 -21.36
CA LEU A 236 12.16 -13.37 -20.57
C LEU A 236 13.08 -12.54 -21.47
N LYS A 237 13.55 -13.11 -22.58
CA LYS A 237 14.33 -12.40 -23.60
C LYS A 237 13.63 -11.18 -24.16
N ARG A 238 12.34 -11.33 -24.49
CA ARG A 238 11.57 -10.27 -25.16
C ARG A 238 11.18 -9.14 -24.22
N LEU A 239 10.76 -9.46 -22.99
CA LEU A 239 10.20 -8.48 -22.07
C LEU A 239 11.28 -7.86 -21.16
N TYR A 240 12.35 -8.61 -20.85
CA TYR A 240 13.37 -8.21 -19.88
C TYR A 240 14.82 -8.46 -20.39
N PRO A 241 15.18 -8.01 -21.62
CA PRO A 241 16.46 -8.34 -22.25
C PRO A 241 17.70 -7.84 -21.49
N GLY A 242 17.54 -6.80 -20.68
CA GLY A 242 18.62 -6.22 -19.85
C GLY A 242 18.66 -6.73 -18.42
N SER A 243 17.76 -7.64 -18.02
CA SER A 243 17.68 -8.09 -16.62
C SER A 243 18.81 -9.06 -16.24
N PRO A 244 19.22 -9.09 -14.97
CA PRO A 244 20.14 -10.10 -14.45
C PRO A 244 19.61 -11.52 -14.68
N GLU A 245 18.30 -11.73 -14.60
CA GLU A 245 17.67 -13.02 -14.80
C GLU A 245 17.81 -13.50 -16.25
N TYR A 246 17.72 -12.60 -17.24
CA TYR A 246 17.96 -12.99 -18.63
C TYR A 246 19.45 -13.33 -18.86
N GLN A 247 20.36 -12.58 -18.28
CA GLN A 247 21.80 -12.91 -18.36
C GLN A 247 22.06 -14.29 -17.76
N GLN A 248 21.46 -14.60 -16.62
CA GLN A 248 21.58 -15.90 -15.98
C GLN A 248 20.98 -17.01 -16.84
N TYR A 249 19.78 -16.79 -17.44
CA TYR A 249 19.17 -17.73 -18.37
C TYR A 249 20.10 -18.08 -19.54
N VAL A 250 20.74 -17.08 -20.17
CA VAL A 250 21.67 -17.29 -21.29
C VAL A 250 22.89 -18.11 -20.87
N LEU A 251 23.40 -17.91 -19.66
CA LEU A 251 24.53 -18.70 -19.14
C LEU A 251 24.17 -20.17 -18.92
N GLU A 252 22.94 -20.46 -18.53
CA GLU A 252 22.43 -21.81 -18.29
C GLU A 252 22.10 -22.60 -19.57
N GLN A 253 21.99 -21.91 -20.73
CA GLN A 253 21.74 -22.55 -22.04
C GLN A 253 23.04 -22.92 -22.78
N ARG A 254 24.22 -22.56 -22.26
CA ARG A 254 25.53 -22.88 -22.82
C ARG A 254 26.03 -24.23 -22.34
#